data_8fe5f60086916f358274f1b5447d5ddd
#
_entry.id   8fe5f60086916f358274f1b5447d5ddd
#
_cell.length_a   1.000
_cell.length_b   1.000
_cell.length_c   1.000
_cell.angle_alpha   90.00
_cell.angle_beta   90.00
_cell.angle_gamma   90.00
#
_symmetry.space_group_name_H-M   'P 1'
#
loop_
_entity.id
_entity.type
_entity.pdbx_description
1 polymer ?
#
loop_
_entity_poly.entity_id
_entity_poly.type
_entity_poly.pdbx_seq_one_letter_code
_entity_poly.pdbx_strand_id
1 'polypeptide(L)'
;MKKLVVYIHGKGGSAAEAEHYKELFPAYDVIGFDYQAQTPWDAVSEFTAFFTPLRQQYDTVVLLANSIGAFFSMSALSNKFIDRALFISPLVNMETLISDMMGWAGVTENVLHAQGEVATDFGETLSWEYLCYVRAHPLVWNVPTCILYGEKDNLTSYETLAAFAQKVHAPITVMPSGEHWFHTEEQMSFLDEWVKGQCL
;
A
#
# COMPACT_ATOMS: atom_id res chain seq x y z
N MET A 1 -19.70 4.88 19.55
CA MET A 1 -18.36 5.14 18.96
C MET A 1 -18.49 5.09 17.46
N LYS A 2 -18.06 6.14 16.75
CA LYS A 2 -18.05 6.19 15.29
C LYS A 2 -16.79 5.50 14.77
N LYS A 3 -16.95 4.57 13.83
CA LYS A 3 -15.87 3.79 13.26
C LYS A 3 -15.80 4.00 11.75
N LEU A 4 -14.60 4.11 11.22
CA LEU A 4 -14.35 4.36 9.81
C LEU A 4 -13.34 3.35 9.26
N VAL A 5 -13.60 2.85 8.05
CA VAL A 5 -12.61 2.22 7.18
C VAL A 5 -12.31 3.17 6.03
N VAL A 6 -11.05 3.48 5.80
CA VAL A 6 -10.60 4.23 4.63
C VAL A 6 -9.89 3.26 3.69
N TYR A 7 -10.43 3.12 2.48
CA TYR A 7 -9.80 2.34 1.42
C TYR A 7 -8.86 3.20 0.58
N ILE A 8 -7.64 2.72 0.39
CA ILE A 8 -6.60 3.34 -0.45
C ILE A 8 -6.27 2.39 -1.59
N HIS A 9 -6.60 2.79 -2.80
CA HIS A 9 -6.40 1.98 -4.00
C HIS A 9 -4.91 1.84 -4.38
N GLY A 10 -4.61 0.82 -5.18
CA GLY A 10 -3.32 0.66 -5.84
C GLY A 10 -3.22 1.49 -7.12
N LYS A 11 -2.11 1.34 -7.86
CA LYS A 11 -1.92 1.98 -9.16
C LYS A 11 -3.00 1.52 -10.16
N GLY A 12 -3.62 2.47 -10.83
CA GLY A 12 -4.70 2.21 -11.79
C GLY A 12 -6.06 1.86 -11.17
N GLY A 13 -6.15 1.78 -9.84
CA GLY A 13 -7.39 1.64 -9.11
C GLY A 13 -8.10 2.97 -8.87
N SER A 14 -9.17 2.95 -8.07
CA SER A 14 -9.94 4.15 -7.73
C SER A 14 -10.57 4.06 -6.35
N ALA A 15 -10.95 5.22 -5.79
CA ALA A 15 -11.70 5.30 -4.54
C ALA A 15 -13.06 4.56 -4.60
N ALA A 16 -13.64 4.37 -5.80
CA ALA A 16 -14.91 3.67 -5.98
C ALA A 16 -14.84 2.18 -5.60
N GLU A 17 -13.67 1.58 -5.60
CA GLU A 17 -13.47 0.19 -5.14
C GLU A 17 -13.86 0.01 -3.66
N ALA A 18 -13.89 1.08 -2.87
CA ALA A 18 -14.38 1.06 -1.48
C ALA A 18 -15.83 0.55 -1.37
N GLU A 19 -16.63 0.66 -2.43
CA GLU A 19 -18.02 0.17 -2.43
C GLU A 19 -18.10 -1.33 -2.15
N HIS A 20 -17.16 -2.12 -2.70
CA HIS A 20 -17.05 -3.55 -2.47
C HIS A 20 -16.93 -3.90 -0.98
N TYR A 21 -16.20 -3.09 -0.23
CA TYR A 21 -15.91 -3.38 1.18
C TYR A 21 -17.02 -2.98 2.15
N LYS A 22 -18.04 -2.22 1.74
CA LYS A 22 -19.11 -1.76 2.64
C LYS A 22 -19.86 -2.92 3.31
N GLU A 23 -20.12 -4.00 2.56
CA GLU A 23 -20.80 -5.17 3.10
C GLU A 23 -19.91 -5.99 4.06
N LEU A 24 -18.59 -5.86 3.94
CA LEU A 24 -17.62 -6.56 4.79
C LEU A 24 -17.43 -5.86 6.15
N PHE A 25 -17.79 -4.58 6.26
CA PHE A 25 -17.63 -3.76 7.46
C PHE A 25 -18.95 -3.16 7.94
N PRO A 26 -19.98 -3.97 8.30
CA PRO A 26 -21.33 -3.47 8.59
C PRO A 26 -21.44 -2.53 9.81
N ALA A 27 -20.41 -2.51 10.67
CA ALA A 27 -20.35 -1.63 11.85
C ALA A 27 -19.50 -0.35 11.63
N TYR A 28 -19.04 -0.12 10.41
CA TYR A 28 -18.16 1.00 10.05
C TYR A 28 -18.75 1.81 8.91
N ASP A 29 -18.50 3.10 8.92
CA ASP A 29 -18.55 3.87 7.68
C ASP A 29 -17.37 3.42 6.80
N VAL A 30 -17.59 3.27 5.49
CA VAL A 30 -16.53 2.88 4.55
C VAL A 30 -16.44 3.92 3.45
N ILE A 31 -15.27 4.50 3.28
CA ILE A 31 -15.01 5.50 2.23
C ILE A 31 -13.72 5.15 1.48
N GLY A 32 -13.66 5.51 0.21
CA GLY A 32 -12.44 5.48 -0.59
C GLY A 32 -11.78 6.85 -0.60
N PHE A 33 -10.45 6.87 -0.67
CA PHE A 33 -9.69 8.10 -0.84
C PHE A 33 -9.16 8.18 -2.28
N ASP A 34 -9.64 9.16 -3.02
CA ASP A 34 -9.25 9.44 -4.41
C ASP A 34 -8.01 10.34 -4.44
N TYR A 35 -6.88 9.78 -4.00
CA TYR A 35 -5.62 10.51 -3.95
C TYR A 35 -5.01 10.66 -5.35
N GLN A 36 -4.28 11.76 -5.55
CA GLN A 36 -3.60 12.10 -6.79
C GLN A 36 -2.08 12.02 -6.70
N ALA A 37 -1.55 11.77 -5.50
CA ALA A 37 -0.12 11.66 -5.24
C ALA A 37 0.53 10.61 -6.16
N GLN A 38 1.63 11.01 -6.81
CA GLN A 38 2.47 10.13 -7.63
C GLN A 38 3.80 9.81 -6.94
N THR A 39 4.11 10.54 -5.89
CA THR A 39 5.36 10.44 -5.15
C THR A 39 5.10 10.37 -3.64
N PRO A 40 6.03 9.81 -2.84
CA PRO A 40 5.84 9.75 -1.40
C PRO A 40 5.82 11.13 -0.74
N TRP A 41 6.49 12.13 -1.29
CA TRP A 41 6.44 13.50 -0.73
C TRP A 41 5.12 14.22 -1.01
N ASP A 42 4.49 13.98 -2.17
CA ASP A 42 3.12 14.44 -2.44
C ASP A 42 2.13 13.75 -1.50
N ALA A 43 2.29 12.43 -1.31
CA ALA A 43 1.46 11.65 -0.41
C ALA A 43 1.48 12.16 1.03
N VAL A 44 2.63 12.58 1.54
CA VAL A 44 2.73 13.15 2.91
C VAL A 44 1.77 14.33 3.09
N SER A 45 1.74 15.25 2.14
CA SER A 45 0.85 16.42 2.20
C SER A 45 -0.62 16.04 2.05
N GLU A 46 -0.92 15.26 1.01
CA GLU A 46 -2.30 14.94 0.62
C GLU A 46 -2.99 14.03 1.65
N PHE A 47 -2.31 12.95 2.09
CA PHE A 47 -2.86 12.02 3.07
C PHE A 47 -3.03 12.68 4.44
N THR A 48 -2.06 13.49 4.88
CA THR A 48 -2.19 14.22 6.15
C THR A 48 -3.39 15.17 6.14
N ALA A 49 -3.60 15.90 5.03
CA ALA A 49 -4.74 16.79 4.88
C ALA A 49 -6.07 16.03 4.92
N PHE A 50 -6.15 14.87 4.28
CA PHE A 50 -7.35 14.03 4.24
C PHE A 50 -7.65 13.37 5.60
N PHE A 51 -6.66 12.79 6.27
CA PHE A 51 -6.87 12.04 7.51
C PHE A 51 -7.05 12.92 8.75
N THR A 52 -6.53 14.15 8.76
CA THR A 52 -6.64 15.05 9.92
C THR A 52 -8.08 15.32 10.34
N PRO A 53 -9.00 15.75 9.47
CA PRO A 53 -10.41 15.95 9.85
C PRO A 53 -11.13 14.66 10.20
N LEU A 54 -10.79 13.53 9.54
CA LEU A 54 -11.39 12.23 9.83
C LEU A 54 -11.05 11.78 11.24
N ARG A 55 -9.81 11.95 11.68
CA ARG A 55 -9.39 11.58 13.04
C ARG A 55 -10.13 12.37 14.14
N GLN A 56 -10.63 13.56 13.82
CA GLN A 56 -11.44 14.36 14.74
C GLN A 56 -12.91 13.91 14.80
N GLN A 57 -13.40 13.23 13.75
CA GLN A 57 -14.79 12.83 13.61
C GLN A 57 -15.06 11.38 14.04
N TYR A 58 -14.04 10.53 13.99
CA TYR A 58 -14.14 9.09 14.23
C TYR A 58 -13.28 8.65 15.41
N ASP A 59 -13.87 7.83 16.29
CA ASP A 59 -13.20 7.24 17.45
C ASP A 59 -12.20 6.14 17.02
N THR A 60 -12.52 5.42 15.93
CA THR A 60 -11.68 4.37 15.36
C THR A 60 -11.55 4.58 13.85
N VAL A 61 -10.32 4.59 13.36
CA VAL A 61 -10.00 4.67 11.93
C VAL A 61 -9.15 3.46 11.53
N VAL A 62 -9.68 2.65 10.63
CA VAL A 62 -8.99 1.50 10.02
C VAL A 62 -8.58 1.86 8.61
N LEU A 63 -7.35 1.54 8.27
CA LEU A 63 -6.82 1.68 6.92
C LEU A 63 -6.91 0.33 6.20
N LEU A 64 -7.53 0.30 5.02
CA LEU A 64 -7.47 -0.82 4.09
C LEU A 64 -6.75 -0.35 2.83
N ALA A 65 -5.53 -0.81 2.60
CA ALA A 65 -4.71 -0.26 1.52
C ALA A 65 -4.09 -1.34 0.63
N ASN A 66 -4.12 -1.09 -0.67
CA ASN A 66 -3.63 -1.98 -1.71
C ASN A 66 -2.33 -1.48 -2.33
N SER A 67 -1.35 -2.37 -2.50
CA SER A 67 -0.13 -2.15 -3.31
C SER A 67 0.61 -0.84 -2.95
N ILE A 68 0.79 0.08 -3.90
CA ILE A 68 1.43 1.38 -3.71
C ILE A 68 0.64 2.28 -2.75
N GLY A 69 -0.68 2.10 -2.64
CA GLY A 69 -1.49 2.81 -1.66
C GLY A 69 -1.06 2.52 -0.23
N ALA A 70 -0.62 1.28 0.06
CA ALA A 70 -0.03 0.94 1.35
C ALA A 70 1.32 1.64 1.56
N PHE A 71 2.18 1.72 0.53
CA PHE A 71 3.45 2.44 0.59
C PHE A 71 3.26 3.93 0.87
N PHE A 72 2.36 4.60 0.16
CA PHE A 72 2.05 6.02 0.39
C PHE A 72 1.46 6.25 1.78
N SER A 73 0.58 5.34 2.22
CA SER A 73 0.03 5.39 3.58
C SER A 73 1.12 5.29 4.65
N MET A 74 2.06 4.35 4.50
CA MET A 74 3.18 4.19 5.43
C MET A 74 4.16 5.36 5.41
N SER A 75 4.31 6.03 4.26
CA SER A 75 5.16 7.21 4.12
C SER A 75 4.56 8.45 4.79
N ALA A 76 3.22 8.55 4.84
CA ALA A 76 2.50 9.75 5.24
C ALA A 76 1.84 9.68 6.62
N LEU A 77 1.46 8.49 7.08
CA LEU A 77 0.59 8.30 8.23
C LEU A 77 1.31 7.58 9.38
N SER A 78 0.68 7.63 10.55
CA SER A 78 1.15 6.94 11.77
C SER A 78 -0.04 6.59 12.67
N ASN A 79 0.23 5.99 13.83
CA ASN A 79 -0.77 5.71 14.86
C ASN A 79 -1.50 6.95 15.42
N LYS A 80 -1.10 8.16 15.01
CA LYS A 80 -1.86 9.40 15.31
C LYS A 80 -3.12 9.52 14.46
N PHE A 81 -3.12 8.94 13.26
CA PHE A 81 -4.21 9.04 12.28
C PHE A 81 -5.06 7.78 12.22
N ILE A 82 -4.44 6.61 12.37
CA ILE A 82 -5.06 5.30 12.19
C ILE A 82 -4.75 4.39 13.37
N ASP A 83 -5.72 3.55 13.71
CA ASP A 83 -5.63 2.61 14.83
C ASP A 83 -5.20 1.21 14.37
N ARG A 84 -5.50 0.84 13.13
CA ARG A 84 -5.17 -0.46 12.54
C ARG A 84 -5.07 -0.36 11.02
N ALA A 85 -4.23 -1.19 10.41
CA ALA A 85 -4.09 -1.32 8.98
C ALA A 85 -4.31 -2.75 8.49
N LEU A 86 -4.97 -2.88 7.35
CA LEU A 86 -5.11 -4.10 6.57
C LEU A 86 -4.46 -3.84 5.21
N PHE A 87 -3.39 -4.53 4.91
CA PHE A 87 -2.64 -4.35 3.67
C PHE A 87 -2.84 -5.54 2.73
N ILE A 88 -3.14 -5.25 1.47
CA ILE A 88 -3.30 -6.22 0.39
C ILE A 88 -2.13 -6.04 -0.57
N SER A 89 -1.31 -7.07 -0.74
CA SER A 89 -0.10 -7.04 -1.59
C SER A 89 0.72 -5.76 -1.47
N PRO A 90 1.12 -5.33 -0.25
CA PRO A 90 1.71 -4.00 -0.05
C PRO A 90 3.10 -3.91 -0.69
N LEU A 91 3.41 -2.76 -1.28
CA LEU A 91 4.79 -2.39 -1.60
C LEU A 91 5.46 -1.89 -0.33
N VAL A 92 6.37 -2.68 0.22
CA VAL A 92 7.01 -2.41 1.53
C VAL A 92 8.47 -1.99 1.42
N ASN A 93 9.06 -2.11 0.22
CA ASN A 93 10.43 -1.70 -0.07
C ASN A 93 10.51 -1.12 -1.48
N MET A 94 10.30 0.17 -1.59
CA MET A 94 10.30 0.87 -2.88
C MET A 94 11.71 0.97 -3.49
N GLU A 95 12.77 1.01 -2.68
CA GLU A 95 14.14 0.99 -3.20
C GLU A 95 14.41 -0.32 -3.95
N THR A 96 14.04 -1.46 -3.36
CA THR A 96 14.18 -2.77 -4.03
C THR A 96 13.35 -2.81 -5.31
N LEU A 97 12.10 -2.37 -5.29
CA LEU A 97 11.25 -2.36 -6.50
C LEU A 97 11.84 -1.48 -7.61
N ILE A 98 12.33 -0.28 -7.28
CA ILE A 98 12.99 0.58 -8.27
C ILE A 98 14.24 -0.10 -8.83
N SER A 99 15.03 -0.77 -7.99
CA SER A 99 16.24 -1.50 -8.43
C SER A 99 15.89 -2.67 -9.36
N ASP A 100 14.82 -3.41 -9.06
CA ASP A 100 14.32 -4.49 -9.91
C ASP A 100 13.84 -3.93 -11.27
N MET A 101 13.06 -2.84 -11.25
CA MET A 101 12.61 -2.14 -12.47
C MET A 101 13.79 -1.64 -13.32
N MET A 102 14.85 -1.12 -12.68
CA MET A 102 16.08 -0.75 -13.36
C MET A 102 16.73 -1.97 -14.04
N GLY A 103 16.77 -3.11 -13.33
CA GLY A 103 17.26 -4.38 -13.89
C GLY A 103 16.45 -4.82 -15.11
N TRP A 104 15.12 -4.77 -15.04
CA TRP A 104 14.22 -5.14 -16.15
C TRP A 104 14.40 -4.22 -17.37
N ALA A 105 14.64 -2.92 -17.12
CA ALA A 105 14.87 -1.94 -18.18
C ALA A 105 16.32 -1.91 -18.70
N GLY A 106 17.26 -2.64 -18.08
CA GLY A 106 18.69 -2.56 -18.42
C GLY A 106 19.32 -1.20 -18.07
N VAL A 107 18.76 -0.47 -17.10
CA VAL A 107 19.20 0.86 -16.68
C VAL A 107 20.09 0.74 -15.43
N THR A 108 21.30 1.32 -15.51
CA THR A 108 22.20 1.41 -14.36
C THR A 108 21.94 2.68 -13.53
N GLU A 109 22.36 2.69 -12.27
CA GLU A 109 22.27 3.92 -11.44
C GLU A 109 23.01 5.11 -12.07
N ASN A 110 24.15 4.88 -12.70
CA ASN A 110 24.89 5.96 -13.37
C ASN A 110 24.09 6.56 -14.53
N VAL A 111 23.39 5.75 -15.30
CA VAL A 111 22.50 6.20 -16.37
C VAL A 111 21.33 6.99 -15.79
N LEU A 112 20.64 6.42 -14.79
CA LEU A 112 19.51 7.08 -14.14
C LEU A 112 19.92 8.42 -13.51
N HIS A 113 21.07 8.45 -12.81
CA HIS A 113 21.61 9.68 -12.23
C HIS A 113 21.92 10.74 -13.29
N ALA A 114 22.51 10.34 -14.42
CA ALA A 114 22.88 11.29 -15.49
C ALA A 114 21.66 11.85 -16.23
N GLN A 115 20.58 11.07 -16.37
CA GLN A 115 19.36 11.46 -17.10
C GLN A 115 18.29 12.07 -16.18
N GLY A 116 18.33 11.79 -14.89
CA GLY A 116 17.31 12.19 -13.92
C GLY A 116 16.07 11.30 -13.98
N GLU A 117 15.54 11.09 -15.19
CA GLU A 117 14.38 10.23 -15.45
C GLU A 117 14.62 9.34 -16.68
N VAL A 118 14.10 8.12 -16.65
CA VAL A 118 14.17 7.16 -17.76
C VAL A 118 12.80 6.48 -17.91
N ALA A 119 12.12 6.72 -19.05
CA ALA A 119 10.91 6.01 -19.42
C ALA A 119 11.25 4.55 -19.77
N THR A 120 10.42 3.61 -19.31
CA THR A 120 10.59 2.19 -19.59
C THR A 120 9.56 1.66 -20.58
N ASP A 121 9.87 0.55 -21.25
CA ASP A 121 8.97 -0.09 -22.21
C ASP A 121 7.72 -0.72 -21.53
N PHE A 122 7.74 -0.92 -20.21
CA PHE A 122 6.61 -1.43 -19.44
C PHE A 122 5.75 -0.32 -18.81
N GLY A 123 5.91 0.94 -19.26
CA GLY A 123 5.02 2.04 -18.93
C GLY A 123 5.32 2.77 -17.61
N GLU A 124 6.43 2.45 -16.94
CA GLU A 124 6.91 3.18 -15.77
C GLU A 124 7.97 4.20 -16.16
N THR A 125 8.11 5.25 -15.34
CA THR A 125 9.25 6.17 -15.43
C THR A 125 10.11 6.00 -14.20
N LEU A 126 11.35 5.56 -14.40
CA LEU A 126 12.36 5.52 -13.33
C LEU A 126 12.80 6.95 -13.04
N SER A 127 12.88 7.32 -11.76
CA SER A 127 13.30 8.65 -11.32
C SER A 127 14.46 8.54 -10.33
N TRP A 128 15.54 9.28 -10.60
CA TRP A 128 16.67 9.40 -9.71
C TRP A 128 16.29 10.09 -8.39
N GLU A 129 15.45 11.12 -8.48
CA GLU A 129 14.95 11.82 -7.29
C GLU A 129 14.16 10.88 -6.39
N TYR A 130 13.28 10.06 -6.99
CA TYR A 130 12.48 9.10 -6.24
C TYR A 130 13.38 8.07 -5.53
N LEU A 131 14.37 7.51 -6.23
CA LEU A 131 15.33 6.57 -5.66
C LEU A 131 16.11 7.18 -4.49
N CYS A 132 16.62 8.41 -4.66
CA CYS A 132 17.32 9.14 -3.60
C CYS A 132 16.41 9.40 -2.39
N TYR A 133 15.15 9.77 -2.65
CA TYR A 133 14.18 10.03 -1.59
C TYR A 133 13.91 8.80 -0.74
N VAL A 134 13.62 7.65 -1.35
CA VAL A 134 13.31 6.44 -0.59
C VAL A 134 14.50 5.90 0.20
N ARG A 135 15.72 6.11 -0.29
CA ARG A 135 16.97 5.81 0.44
C ARG A 135 17.14 6.70 1.67
N ALA A 136 16.80 7.97 1.54
CA ALA A 136 16.92 8.95 2.63
C ALA A 136 15.78 8.85 3.66
N HIS A 137 14.62 8.28 3.27
CA HIS A 137 13.40 8.21 4.09
C HIS A 137 12.92 6.76 4.23
N PRO A 138 13.62 5.90 4.97
CA PRO A 138 13.19 4.53 5.20
C PRO A 138 11.85 4.50 5.92
N LEU A 139 11.00 3.53 5.57
CA LEU A 139 9.68 3.37 6.19
C LEU A 139 9.80 3.10 7.70
N VAL A 140 9.09 3.91 8.48
CA VAL A 140 8.90 3.73 9.92
C VAL A 140 7.41 3.53 10.17
N TRP A 141 7.02 2.30 10.49
CA TRP A 141 5.63 1.92 10.68
C TRP A 141 5.41 1.27 12.04
N ASN A 142 4.44 1.77 12.80
CA ASN A 142 4.13 1.33 14.16
C ASN A 142 2.63 1.13 14.40
N VAL A 143 1.84 1.07 13.33
CA VAL A 143 0.41 0.79 13.41
C VAL A 143 0.20 -0.73 13.41
N PRO A 144 -0.65 -1.29 14.30
CA PRO A 144 -1.04 -2.69 14.24
C PRO A 144 -1.56 -3.07 12.84
N THR A 145 -0.93 -4.04 12.21
CA THR A 145 -1.15 -4.34 10.78
C THR A 145 -1.35 -5.84 10.58
N CYS A 146 -2.26 -6.21 9.66
CA CYS A 146 -2.36 -7.54 9.08
C CYS A 146 -2.13 -7.43 7.58
N ILE A 147 -1.51 -8.45 6.99
CA ILE A 147 -1.11 -8.46 5.58
C ILE A 147 -1.71 -9.65 4.87
N LEU A 148 -2.36 -9.42 3.72
CA LEU A 148 -2.70 -10.42 2.73
C LEU A 148 -1.68 -10.37 1.59
N TYR A 149 -1.17 -11.52 1.17
CA TYR A 149 -0.15 -11.66 0.15
C TYR A 149 -0.50 -12.76 -0.84
N GLY A 150 -0.33 -12.50 -2.13
CA GLY A 150 -0.46 -13.52 -3.17
C GLY A 150 0.85 -14.27 -3.38
N GLU A 151 0.82 -15.61 -3.35
CA GLU A 151 2.02 -16.45 -3.53
C GLU A 151 2.78 -16.16 -4.83
N LYS A 152 2.06 -15.71 -5.87
CA LYS A 152 2.62 -15.35 -7.19
C LYS A 152 2.80 -13.84 -7.37
N ASP A 153 2.88 -13.08 -6.29
CA ASP A 153 3.19 -11.66 -6.38
C ASP A 153 4.54 -11.45 -7.09
N ASN A 154 4.53 -10.65 -8.14
CA ASN A 154 5.68 -10.40 -9.01
C ASN A 154 6.33 -9.02 -8.76
N LEU A 155 5.80 -8.22 -7.84
CA LEU A 155 6.32 -6.89 -7.50
C LEU A 155 7.04 -6.87 -6.15
N THR A 156 6.60 -7.69 -5.21
CA THR A 156 7.23 -7.81 -3.87
C THR A 156 7.54 -9.27 -3.60
N SER A 157 8.81 -9.62 -3.41
CA SER A 157 9.15 -11.00 -3.03
C SER A 157 8.66 -11.32 -1.61
N TYR A 158 8.36 -12.60 -1.36
CA TYR A 158 7.96 -13.03 -0.01
C TYR A 158 9.02 -12.71 1.04
N GLU A 159 10.31 -12.82 0.69
CA GLU A 159 11.42 -12.51 1.58
C GLU A 159 11.43 -11.03 1.99
N THR A 160 11.21 -10.13 1.02
CA THR A 160 11.09 -8.68 1.27
C THR A 160 9.91 -8.37 2.18
N LEU A 161 8.76 -8.99 1.90
CA LEU A 161 7.55 -8.82 2.70
C LEU A 161 7.73 -9.37 4.12
N ALA A 162 8.30 -10.57 4.24
CA ALA A 162 8.51 -11.24 5.54
C ALA A 162 9.46 -10.44 6.44
N ALA A 163 10.53 -9.87 5.87
CA ALA A 163 11.45 -8.99 6.59
C ALA A 163 10.74 -7.74 7.13
N PHE A 164 9.88 -7.11 6.32
CA PHE A 164 9.05 -5.98 6.77
C PHE A 164 8.06 -6.42 7.86
N ALA A 165 7.32 -7.50 7.63
CA ALA A 165 6.32 -8.01 8.56
C ALA A 165 6.92 -8.37 9.94
N GLN A 166 8.12 -8.98 9.94
CA GLN A 166 8.87 -9.25 11.17
C GLN A 166 9.22 -7.95 11.92
N LYS A 167 9.70 -6.94 11.21
CA LYS A 167 10.07 -5.63 11.80
C LYS A 167 8.89 -4.94 12.46
N VAL A 168 7.69 -5.04 11.87
CA VAL A 168 6.48 -4.37 12.38
C VAL A 168 5.54 -5.30 13.14
N HIS A 169 5.93 -6.55 13.37
CA HIS A 169 5.14 -7.59 14.05
C HIS A 169 3.77 -7.85 13.40
N ALA A 170 3.70 -7.79 12.07
CA ALA A 170 2.47 -8.00 11.31
C ALA A 170 2.32 -9.48 10.91
N PRO A 171 1.18 -10.13 11.18
CA PRO A 171 0.87 -11.44 10.61
C PRO A 171 0.66 -11.34 9.09
N ILE A 172 1.16 -12.35 8.36
CA ILE A 172 0.96 -12.52 6.93
C ILE A 172 0.01 -13.68 6.69
N THR A 173 -1.01 -13.45 5.89
CA THR A 173 -1.83 -14.50 5.28
C THR A 173 -1.42 -14.63 3.81
N VAL A 174 -1.03 -15.83 3.39
CA VAL A 174 -0.64 -16.10 2.00
C VAL A 174 -1.79 -16.79 1.29
N MET A 175 -2.25 -16.22 0.18
CA MET A 175 -3.16 -16.90 -0.74
C MET A 175 -2.37 -17.79 -1.68
N PRO A 176 -2.56 -19.13 -1.65
CA PRO A 176 -1.93 -20.03 -2.62
C PRO A 176 -2.33 -19.64 -4.05
N SER A 177 -1.35 -19.58 -4.94
CA SER A 177 -1.52 -19.14 -6.34
C SER A 177 -2.12 -17.74 -6.53
N GLY A 178 -2.30 -16.94 -5.50
CA GLY A 178 -2.74 -15.56 -5.58
C GLY A 178 -1.70 -14.68 -6.30
N GLU A 179 -2.17 -13.72 -7.05
CA GLU A 179 -1.34 -12.75 -7.78
C GLU A 179 -1.21 -11.44 -6.99
N HIS A 180 -0.37 -10.52 -7.46
CA HIS A 180 -0.27 -9.18 -6.85
C HIS A 180 -1.62 -8.44 -6.87
N TRP A 181 -2.33 -8.54 -7.99
CA TRP A 181 -3.65 -7.96 -8.15
C TRP A 181 -4.74 -9.01 -7.94
N PHE A 182 -5.45 -8.93 -6.83
CA PHE A 182 -6.61 -9.77 -6.53
C PHE A 182 -7.80 -9.34 -7.39
N HIS A 183 -8.15 -10.12 -8.42
CA HIS A 183 -9.16 -9.74 -9.42
C HIS A 183 -10.06 -10.88 -9.90
N THR A 184 -9.65 -12.14 -9.73
CA THR A 184 -10.52 -13.28 -10.08
C THR A 184 -11.55 -13.53 -8.98
N GLU A 185 -12.64 -14.20 -9.31
CA GLU A 185 -13.68 -14.55 -8.32
C GLU A 185 -13.10 -15.31 -7.12
N GLU A 186 -12.18 -16.24 -7.36
CA GLU A 186 -11.49 -17.01 -6.31
C GLU A 186 -10.63 -16.10 -5.44
N GLN A 187 -9.84 -15.22 -6.03
CA GLN A 187 -8.97 -14.28 -5.31
C GLN A 187 -9.80 -13.28 -4.50
N MET A 188 -10.88 -12.75 -5.07
CA MET A 188 -11.78 -11.82 -4.37
C MET A 188 -12.52 -12.51 -3.22
N SER A 189 -12.98 -13.75 -3.42
CA SER A 189 -13.60 -14.54 -2.34
C SER A 189 -12.63 -14.79 -1.19
N PHE A 190 -11.37 -15.11 -1.49
CA PHE A 190 -10.34 -15.30 -0.47
C PHE A 190 -10.05 -14.01 0.30
N LEU A 191 -9.94 -12.89 -0.42
CA LEU A 191 -9.76 -11.55 0.16
C LEU A 191 -10.92 -11.20 1.10
N ASP A 192 -12.16 -11.44 0.69
CA ASP A 192 -13.36 -11.15 1.49
C ASP A 192 -13.38 -11.96 2.79
N GLU A 193 -13.07 -13.25 2.71
CA GLU A 193 -12.99 -14.11 3.90
C GLU A 193 -11.83 -13.68 4.82
N TRP A 194 -10.69 -13.28 4.23
CA TRP A 194 -9.59 -12.75 5.02
C TRP A 194 -9.99 -11.45 5.73
N VAL A 195 -10.65 -10.51 5.05
CA VAL A 195 -11.12 -9.24 5.64
C VAL A 195 -12.10 -9.52 6.77
N LYS A 196 -13.10 -10.39 6.57
CA LYS A 196 -14.08 -10.79 7.60
C LYS A 196 -13.41 -11.42 8.83
N GLY A 197 -12.36 -12.19 8.61
CA GLY A 197 -11.60 -12.86 9.66
C GLY A 197 -10.76 -11.92 10.54
N GLN A 198 -10.61 -10.63 10.16
CA GLN A 198 -9.77 -9.71 10.94
C GLN A 198 -10.39 -9.21 12.24
N CYS A 199 -11.63 -9.55 12.55
CA CYS A 199 -12.34 -9.22 13.82
C CYS A 199 -12.07 -7.76 14.27
N LEU A 200 -12.57 -6.78 13.51
CA LEU A 200 -12.42 -5.34 13.79
C LEU A 200 -13.45 -4.83 14.80
#